data_14406f8ab1e5d4cf9d2c90d5d712f6ec
#
_entry.id   14406f8ab1e5d4cf9d2c90d5d712f6ec
#
_cell.length_a   1.000
_cell.length_b   1.000
_cell.length_c   1.000
_cell.angle_alpha   90.00
_cell.angle_beta   90.00
_cell.angle_gamma   90.00
#
_symmetry.space_group_name_H-M   'P 1'
#
loop_
_entity.id
_entity.type
_entity.pdbx_description
1 polymer ?
#
loop_
_entity_poly.entity_id
_entity_poly.type
_entity_poly.pdbx_seq_one_letter_code
_entity_poly.pdbx_strand_id
1 'polypeptide(L)'
;MKKNVHIVPHMHWDREWYFSTEESRILLVNNMEEIMDMLENNHNYPYYVMDGQTAILEDYLAVKPECKERIKKLVQEGRLIIGPWYTQTDEMVVGGESILRNLLYGIKDCDEFGEYMKIGYLPDSFGQSAQMPQILNGFDIKYSMFWRGCSERKGTNKTEFNWKSDDGSSVLVQILPLGYAIGKYLPMNEDELRTRMDKYLPVLDKGATTDHIILPNGHDQMPIQKNIFEVIYKLKECYPERKFFLSRYENIFKELEKNEDIDTIKGEFLDGKYMRVHRSIFSTRMDIKSANARIESKITNILEPLASIAYSLGFEYHYGLIELIWKEIMKNHAHDSIGCCCSDKVHHEIMNRFFLAEEKVDQLITFYKRRIVDAMSCEMALDKLVAFNLMPYDRNEIVSTQVITKMKAFEIFDKDNNKLDFEVVHKEVIDAGLIDRQIVHYGNYDSFMVYTINFKDKIPAMGYKAYMIKEVEHMLEKAYEVCDMVDNDFYTIQVNENGTLKIFDKKLNKTFENVLLMENGGDEGDEYDFSPLPNEKLIFNDNIVANSTIKKNRFNNEIKINYRLKVPKDIQARKNNRADSFID
;
A
#
# COMPACT_ATOMS: atom_id res chain seq x y z
N MET A 1 -16.20 -28.17 32.58
CA MET A 1 -15.25 -27.17 33.15
C MET A 1 -15.86 -25.80 33.03
N LYS A 2 -15.49 -24.80 33.87
CA LYS A 2 -15.97 -23.42 33.72
C LYS A 2 -15.33 -22.80 32.50
N LYS A 3 -16.09 -22.12 31.65
CA LYS A 3 -15.58 -21.33 30.53
C LYS A 3 -14.74 -20.15 31.03
N ASN A 4 -13.56 -19.94 30.46
CA ASN A 4 -12.65 -18.84 30.76
C ASN A 4 -12.88 -17.70 29.77
N VAL A 5 -13.21 -16.52 30.26
CA VAL A 5 -13.47 -15.33 29.45
C VAL A 5 -12.34 -14.33 29.66
N HIS A 6 -11.48 -14.19 28.65
CA HIS A 6 -10.39 -13.25 28.63
C HIS A 6 -10.90 -11.86 28.26
N ILE A 7 -10.99 -10.97 29.23
CA ILE A 7 -11.29 -9.55 28.97
C ILE A 7 -9.98 -8.86 28.64
N VAL A 8 -9.85 -8.36 27.41
CA VAL A 8 -8.63 -7.71 26.94
C VAL A 8 -8.86 -6.22 26.78
N PRO A 9 -8.32 -5.40 27.71
CA PRO A 9 -8.36 -3.95 27.55
C PRO A 9 -7.48 -3.53 26.39
N HIS A 10 -8.06 -2.79 25.48
CA HIS A 10 -7.37 -2.31 24.29
C HIS A 10 -8.02 -1.02 23.76
N MET A 11 -7.39 -0.40 22.77
CA MET A 11 -8.02 0.54 21.86
C MET A 11 -7.82 0.06 20.43
N HIS A 12 -8.72 0.42 19.52
CA HIS A 12 -8.44 0.49 18.10
C HIS A 12 -8.15 1.95 17.75
N TRP A 13 -7.12 2.19 16.96
CA TRP A 13 -6.67 3.54 16.71
C TRP A 13 -6.55 3.82 15.21
N ASP A 14 -7.60 4.44 14.66
CA ASP A 14 -7.52 5.03 13.35
C ASP A 14 -6.74 6.33 13.47
N ARG A 15 -5.50 6.31 12.93
CA ARG A 15 -4.63 7.48 12.94
C ARG A 15 -5.32 8.68 12.26
N GLU A 16 -6.11 8.37 11.23
CA GLU A 16 -6.99 9.27 10.51
C GLU A 16 -8.12 8.46 9.85
N TRP A 17 -9.31 9.01 9.84
CA TRP A 17 -10.51 8.43 9.25
C TRP A 17 -11.52 9.54 8.99
N TYR A 18 -12.55 9.74 9.84
CA TYR A 18 -13.35 10.96 9.84
C TYR A 18 -12.62 12.11 10.52
N PHE A 19 -11.82 11.83 11.55
CA PHE A 19 -10.88 12.78 12.12
C PHE A 19 -9.61 12.84 11.30
N SER A 20 -9.03 14.04 11.17
CA SER A 20 -7.69 14.21 10.64
C SER A 20 -6.64 13.70 11.63
N THR A 21 -5.40 13.54 11.17
CA THR A 21 -4.27 13.17 12.03
C THR A 21 -4.15 14.08 13.25
N GLU A 22 -4.33 15.39 13.11
CA GLU A 22 -4.16 16.32 14.21
C GLU A 22 -5.31 16.27 15.22
N GLU A 23 -6.54 16.03 14.76
CA GLU A 23 -7.69 15.81 15.64
C GLU A 23 -7.52 14.52 16.44
N SER A 24 -7.11 13.42 15.79
CA SER A 24 -6.81 12.14 16.45
C SER A 24 -5.64 12.26 17.44
N ARG A 25 -4.59 13.02 17.09
CA ARG A 25 -3.43 13.23 17.98
C ARG A 25 -3.80 13.89 19.30
N ILE A 26 -4.74 14.85 19.29
CA ILE A 26 -5.22 15.49 20.54
C ILE A 26 -5.88 14.45 21.44
N LEU A 27 -6.74 13.58 20.87
CA LEU A 27 -7.37 12.49 21.61
C LEU A 27 -6.35 11.47 22.11
N LEU A 28 -5.36 11.13 21.28
CA LEU A 28 -4.29 10.19 21.62
C LEU A 28 -3.49 10.63 22.85
N VAL A 29 -3.10 11.91 22.90
CA VAL A 29 -2.34 12.44 24.03
C VAL A 29 -3.13 12.26 25.33
N ASN A 30 -4.42 12.58 25.34
CA ASN A 30 -5.28 12.39 26.51
C ASN A 30 -5.41 10.91 26.90
N ASN A 31 -5.69 10.03 25.92
CA ASN A 31 -5.88 8.61 26.17
C ASN A 31 -4.61 7.95 26.70
N MET A 32 -3.45 8.31 26.14
CA MET A 32 -2.14 7.80 26.59
C MET A 32 -1.83 8.17 28.04
N GLU A 33 -2.09 9.42 28.45
CA GLU A 33 -1.92 9.83 29.84
C GLU A 33 -2.81 9.01 30.79
N GLU A 34 -4.11 8.86 30.44
CA GLU A 34 -5.05 8.07 31.25
C GLU A 34 -4.65 6.59 31.37
N ILE A 35 -4.16 6.00 30.28
CA ILE A 35 -3.69 4.59 30.26
C ILE A 35 -2.46 4.44 31.16
N MET A 36 -1.46 5.30 30.98
CA MET A 36 -0.21 5.21 31.76
C MET A 36 -0.48 5.47 33.24
N ASP A 37 -1.30 6.46 33.56
CA ASP A 37 -1.69 6.74 34.95
C ASP A 37 -2.41 5.55 35.60
N MET A 38 -3.32 4.89 34.86
CA MET A 38 -4.00 3.69 35.35
C MET A 38 -3.03 2.55 35.59
N LEU A 39 -2.12 2.30 34.65
CA LEU A 39 -1.13 1.24 34.78
C LEU A 39 -0.16 1.50 35.93
N GLU A 40 0.30 2.72 36.15
CA GLU A 40 1.23 3.07 37.21
C GLU A 40 0.61 3.06 38.60
N ASN A 41 -0.61 3.57 38.73
CA ASN A 41 -1.28 3.76 40.02
C ASN A 41 -2.13 2.55 40.47
N ASN A 42 -2.44 1.61 39.56
CA ASN A 42 -3.25 0.44 39.87
C ASN A 42 -2.56 -0.88 39.46
N HIS A 43 -1.84 -1.49 40.40
CA HIS A 43 -1.14 -2.77 40.16
C HIS A 43 -2.10 -3.94 39.86
N ASN A 44 -3.38 -3.85 40.18
CA ASN A 44 -4.37 -4.85 39.83
C ASN A 44 -4.80 -4.76 38.36
N TYR A 45 -4.52 -3.65 37.67
CA TYR A 45 -4.73 -3.48 36.24
C TYR A 45 -3.49 -3.98 35.47
N PRO A 46 -3.46 -5.25 35.00
CA PRO A 46 -2.19 -5.88 34.63
C PRO A 46 -1.71 -5.49 33.23
N TYR A 47 -2.65 -5.26 32.27
CA TYR A 47 -2.32 -5.13 30.85
C TYR A 47 -3.18 -4.09 30.15
N TYR A 48 -2.59 -3.42 29.14
CA TYR A 48 -3.30 -2.66 28.13
C TYR A 48 -2.66 -2.87 26.76
N VAL A 49 -3.47 -3.15 25.71
CA VAL A 49 -2.97 -3.39 24.36
C VAL A 49 -3.12 -2.12 23.51
N MET A 50 -2.00 -1.65 22.97
CA MET A 50 -1.87 -0.44 22.16
C MET A 50 -2.08 -0.73 20.67
N ASP A 51 -3.19 -1.35 20.29
CA ASP A 51 -3.61 -1.61 18.90
C ASP A 51 -2.57 -2.24 17.95
N GLY A 52 -1.46 -2.71 18.48
CA GLY A 52 -0.44 -3.40 17.68
C GLY A 52 0.34 -2.53 16.69
N GLN A 53 0.27 -1.19 16.76
CA GLN A 53 0.95 -0.29 15.83
C GLN A 53 1.82 0.75 16.56
N THR A 54 3.04 1.02 16.03
CA THR A 54 4.02 1.93 16.66
C THR A 54 3.91 3.39 16.19
N ALA A 55 3.27 3.65 15.05
CA ALA A 55 3.06 5.03 14.56
C ALA A 55 2.34 5.91 15.60
N ILE A 56 1.47 5.33 16.43
CA ILE A 56 0.79 6.05 17.52
C ILE A 56 1.78 6.48 18.63
N LEU A 57 2.81 5.70 18.88
CA LEU A 57 3.88 6.08 19.84
C LEU A 57 4.71 7.23 19.27
N GLU A 58 5.02 7.20 17.96
CA GLU A 58 5.69 8.30 17.26
C GLU A 58 4.86 9.59 17.35
N ASP A 59 3.55 9.51 17.04
CA ASP A 59 2.63 10.64 17.13
C ASP A 59 2.50 11.21 18.55
N TYR A 60 2.45 10.34 19.58
CA TYR A 60 2.42 10.76 20.98
C TYR A 60 3.74 11.42 21.42
N LEU A 61 4.86 10.79 21.12
CA LEU A 61 6.19 11.27 21.52
C LEU A 61 6.64 12.53 20.76
N ALA A 62 6.04 12.83 19.60
CA ALA A 62 6.22 14.11 18.94
C ALA A 62 5.68 15.29 19.78
N VAL A 63 4.70 15.02 20.67
CA VAL A 63 4.09 16.02 21.57
C VAL A 63 4.68 15.93 22.98
N LYS A 64 4.96 14.70 23.45
CA LYS A 64 5.40 14.39 24.83
C LYS A 64 6.70 13.58 24.84
N PRO A 65 7.81 14.11 24.29
CA PRO A 65 9.09 13.38 24.23
C PRO A 65 9.63 12.97 25.61
N GLU A 66 9.30 13.71 26.66
CA GLU A 66 9.67 13.41 28.04
C GLU A 66 9.05 12.12 28.58
N CYS A 67 7.96 11.64 27.98
CA CYS A 67 7.29 10.41 28.41
C CYS A 67 7.92 9.13 27.85
N LYS A 68 8.98 9.21 27.03
CA LYS A 68 9.63 8.03 26.42
C LYS A 68 10.03 6.97 27.45
N GLU A 69 10.70 7.38 28.51
CA GLU A 69 11.17 6.45 29.57
C GLU A 69 10.00 5.87 30.38
N ARG A 70 8.91 6.62 30.54
CA ARG A 70 7.68 6.15 31.18
C ARG A 70 7.03 5.01 30.40
N ILE A 71 6.90 5.19 29.08
CA ILE A 71 6.40 4.15 28.15
C ILE A 71 7.32 2.94 28.20
N LYS A 72 8.64 3.15 28.05
CA LYS A 72 9.64 2.08 28.07
C LYS A 72 9.55 1.20 29.32
N LYS A 73 9.42 1.82 30.49
CA LYS A 73 9.24 1.10 31.75
C LYS A 73 8.01 0.21 31.73
N LEU A 74 6.86 0.74 31.32
CA LEU A 74 5.60 -0.03 31.28
C LEU A 74 5.64 -1.18 30.25
N VAL A 75 6.33 -0.99 29.12
CA VAL A 75 6.55 -2.05 28.13
C VAL A 75 7.46 -3.14 28.70
N GLN A 76 8.59 -2.78 29.33
CA GLN A 76 9.51 -3.73 29.95
C GLN A 76 8.89 -4.51 31.12
N GLU A 77 7.96 -3.91 31.83
CA GLU A 77 7.15 -4.58 32.86
C GLU A 77 6.08 -5.51 32.27
N GLY A 78 5.91 -5.54 30.93
CA GLY A 78 4.90 -6.32 30.22
C GLY A 78 3.47 -5.86 30.47
N ARG A 79 3.27 -4.60 30.84
CA ARG A 79 1.98 -4.00 31.20
C ARG A 79 1.37 -3.19 30.06
N LEU A 80 2.18 -2.47 29.30
CA LEU A 80 1.80 -1.81 28.07
C LEU A 80 2.27 -2.67 26.89
N ILE A 81 1.34 -3.18 26.09
CA ILE A 81 1.60 -4.10 24.99
C ILE A 81 1.60 -3.32 23.68
N ILE A 82 2.71 -3.35 22.94
CA ILE A 82 2.94 -2.59 21.70
C ILE A 82 3.28 -3.48 20.52
N GLY A 83 3.25 -2.96 19.30
CA GLY A 83 3.64 -3.62 18.04
C GLY A 83 2.84 -4.88 17.68
N PRO A 84 3.24 -5.59 16.62
CA PRO A 84 4.52 -5.51 15.89
C PRO A 84 4.53 -4.55 14.68
N TRP A 85 3.40 -4.01 14.27
CA TRP A 85 3.27 -3.20 13.06
C TRP A 85 3.75 -1.76 13.26
N TYR A 86 4.17 -1.12 12.18
CA TYR A 86 4.30 0.34 12.17
C TYR A 86 2.91 1.00 12.09
N THR A 87 2.08 0.58 11.12
CA THR A 87 0.65 0.93 11.03
C THR A 87 -0.17 -0.32 10.77
N GLN A 88 -1.47 -0.31 11.11
CA GLN A 88 -2.42 -1.37 10.73
C GLN A 88 -2.78 -1.23 9.24
N THR A 89 -1.99 -1.86 8.39
CA THR A 89 -2.13 -1.79 6.94
C THR A 89 -3.34 -2.56 6.42
N ASP A 90 -3.91 -2.12 5.29
CA ASP A 90 -4.75 -3.00 4.47
C ASP A 90 -3.84 -3.85 3.57
N GLU A 91 -3.96 -5.18 3.68
CA GLU A 91 -3.08 -6.13 3.00
C GLU A 91 -3.34 -6.24 1.49
N MET A 92 -4.53 -5.84 1.02
CA MET A 92 -5.01 -6.12 -0.34
C MET A 92 -4.67 -4.99 -1.32
N VAL A 93 -4.31 -3.80 -0.84
CA VAL A 93 -4.08 -2.60 -1.67
C VAL A 93 -2.67 -2.02 -1.59
N VAL A 94 -1.80 -2.64 -0.80
CA VAL A 94 -0.37 -2.29 -0.72
C VAL A 94 0.50 -3.39 -1.30
N GLY A 95 1.72 -3.06 -1.69
CA GLY A 95 2.69 -4.03 -2.19
C GLY A 95 3.21 -4.96 -1.09
N GLY A 96 3.61 -6.19 -1.46
CA GLY A 96 4.16 -7.17 -0.49
C GLY A 96 5.40 -6.65 0.24
N GLU A 97 6.28 -5.91 -0.45
CA GLU A 97 7.45 -5.27 0.18
C GLU A 97 7.02 -4.25 1.24
N SER A 98 5.94 -3.51 1.00
CA SER A 98 5.40 -2.55 1.98
C SER A 98 4.94 -3.23 3.27
N ILE A 99 4.33 -4.41 3.18
CA ILE A 99 3.94 -5.21 4.36
C ILE A 99 5.18 -5.66 5.13
N LEU A 100 6.22 -6.14 4.42
CA LEU A 100 7.49 -6.52 5.04
C LEU A 100 8.15 -5.34 5.75
N ARG A 101 8.19 -4.17 5.11
CA ARG A 101 8.77 -2.94 5.70
C ARG A 101 7.95 -2.44 6.88
N ASN A 102 6.63 -2.60 6.84
CA ASN A 102 5.75 -2.23 7.94
C ASN A 102 6.09 -3.03 9.21
N LEU A 103 6.25 -4.37 9.10
CA LEU A 103 6.72 -5.20 10.21
C LEU A 103 8.15 -4.86 10.62
N LEU A 104 9.07 -4.70 9.66
CA LEU A 104 10.48 -4.41 9.94
C LEU A 104 10.64 -3.13 10.77
N TYR A 105 9.98 -2.05 10.37
CA TYR A 105 10.09 -0.77 11.08
C TYR A 105 9.26 -0.74 12.36
N GLY A 106 8.09 -1.41 12.41
CA GLY A 106 7.33 -1.56 13.64
C GLY A 106 8.10 -2.32 14.73
N ILE A 107 8.73 -3.44 14.36
CA ILE A 107 9.59 -4.22 15.28
C ILE A 107 10.82 -3.40 15.70
N LYS A 108 11.48 -2.73 14.75
CA LYS A 108 12.61 -1.84 15.06
C LYS A 108 12.24 -0.73 16.04
N ASP A 109 11.07 -0.12 15.88
CA ASP A 109 10.58 0.89 16.82
C ASP A 109 10.33 0.27 18.20
N CYS A 110 9.75 -0.94 18.26
CA CYS A 110 9.52 -1.65 19.52
C CYS A 110 10.80 -1.97 20.27
N ASP A 111 11.91 -2.29 19.57
CA ASP A 111 13.21 -2.60 20.17
C ASP A 111 13.75 -1.44 21.05
N GLU A 112 13.31 -0.21 20.78
CA GLU A 112 13.66 0.95 21.63
C GLU A 112 12.99 0.91 23.00
N PHE A 113 11.84 0.22 23.11
CA PHE A 113 11.02 0.17 24.34
C PHE A 113 11.14 -1.16 25.07
N GLY A 114 11.26 -2.28 24.35
CA GLY A 114 11.32 -3.62 24.92
C GLY A 114 10.70 -4.68 24.03
N GLU A 115 9.95 -5.59 24.62
CA GLU A 115 9.27 -6.66 23.86
C GLU A 115 8.01 -6.13 23.15
N TYR A 116 7.64 -6.80 22.05
CA TYR A 116 6.41 -6.53 21.31
C TYR A 116 5.49 -7.74 21.28
N MET A 117 4.22 -7.51 20.99
CA MET A 117 3.21 -8.55 20.79
C MET A 117 3.53 -9.39 19.54
N LYS A 118 3.84 -10.67 19.72
CA LYS A 118 4.16 -11.59 18.62
C LYS A 118 2.91 -12.18 17.96
N ILE A 119 2.01 -11.29 17.52
CA ILE A 119 0.76 -11.62 16.83
C ILE A 119 0.63 -10.71 15.61
N GLY A 120 0.37 -11.27 14.44
CA GLY A 120 -0.08 -10.52 13.27
C GLY A 120 -1.50 -10.00 13.54
N TYR A 121 -1.60 -8.91 14.31
CA TYR A 121 -2.87 -8.33 14.76
C TYR A 121 -3.32 -7.24 13.80
N LEU A 122 -4.32 -7.55 12.99
CA LEU A 122 -4.95 -6.64 12.04
C LEU A 122 -6.48 -6.76 12.19
N PRO A 123 -7.06 -6.17 13.24
CA PRO A 123 -8.44 -6.45 13.64
C PRO A 123 -9.46 -5.91 12.65
N ASP A 124 -9.17 -4.84 11.90
CA ASP A 124 -10.12 -4.17 11.03
C ASP A 124 -9.73 -4.07 9.54
N SER A 125 -8.59 -4.61 9.12
CA SER A 125 -8.19 -4.65 7.71
C SER A 125 -9.26 -5.31 6.83
N PHE A 126 -9.44 -4.80 5.60
CA PHE A 126 -10.54 -5.15 4.69
C PHE A 126 -10.25 -6.40 3.85
N GLY A 127 -9.83 -7.45 4.50
CA GLY A 127 -9.47 -8.74 3.93
C GLY A 127 -8.07 -9.17 4.34
N GLN A 128 -7.75 -10.45 4.04
CA GLN A 128 -6.49 -11.05 4.46
C GLN A 128 -5.84 -11.77 3.28
N SER A 129 -4.59 -11.46 2.99
CA SER A 129 -3.83 -12.03 1.88
C SER A 129 -3.35 -13.45 2.19
N ALA A 130 -3.47 -14.38 1.23
CA ALA A 130 -3.00 -15.76 1.37
C ALA A 130 -1.50 -15.91 1.69
N GLN A 131 -0.72 -14.85 1.48
CA GLN A 131 0.72 -14.83 1.74
C GLN A 131 1.08 -14.46 3.19
N MET A 132 0.13 -13.98 3.99
CA MET A 132 0.41 -13.52 5.35
C MET A 132 1.07 -14.56 6.26
N PRO A 133 0.70 -15.85 6.26
CA PRO A 133 1.43 -16.84 7.06
C PRO A 133 2.92 -16.92 6.73
N GLN A 134 3.29 -16.82 5.45
CA GLN A 134 4.68 -16.77 5.02
C GLN A 134 5.40 -15.52 5.55
N ILE A 135 4.78 -14.36 5.39
CA ILE A 135 5.32 -13.08 5.85
C ILE A 135 5.54 -13.11 7.37
N LEU A 136 4.52 -13.49 8.13
CA LEU A 136 4.58 -13.53 9.60
C LEU A 136 5.66 -14.50 10.10
N ASN A 137 5.78 -15.69 9.49
CA ASN A 137 6.83 -16.65 9.83
C ASN A 137 8.23 -16.11 9.54
N GLY A 138 8.39 -15.26 8.52
CA GLY A 138 9.65 -14.56 8.22
C GLY A 138 10.12 -13.63 9.35
N PHE A 139 9.20 -13.20 10.22
CA PHE A 139 9.47 -12.38 11.41
C PHE A 139 9.32 -13.17 12.73
N ASP A 140 9.33 -14.51 12.69
CA ASP A 140 9.14 -15.38 13.86
C ASP A 140 7.81 -15.13 14.61
N ILE A 141 6.78 -14.72 13.87
CA ILE A 141 5.41 -14.54 14.37
C ILE A 141 4.58 -15.75 13.98
N LYS A 142 4.06 -16.47 14.97
CA LYS A 142 3.32 -17.75 14.81
C LYS A 142 1.81 -17.61 14.93
N TYR A 143 1.32 -16.42 15.24
CA TYR A 143 -0.09 -16.17 15.53
C TYR A 143 -0.62 -15.05 14.64
N SER A 144 -1.90 -15.15 14.28
CA SER A 144 -2.62 -14.07 13.58
C SER A 144 -3.99 -13.85 14.20
N MET A 145 -4.44 -12.61 14.25
CA MET A 145 -5.75 -12.24 14.77
C MET A 145 -6.39 -11.17 13.91
N PHE A 146 -7.61 -11.42 13.43
CA PHE A 146 -8.38 -10.51 12.60
C PHE A 146 -9.88 -10.72 12.73
N TRP A 147 -10.67 -9.86 12.12
CA TRP A 147 -12.13 -9.89 12.16
C TRP A 147 -12.76 -10.28 10.83
N ARG A 148 -12.38 -9.60 9.74
CA ARG A 148 -13.09 -9.62 8.45
C ARG A 148 -12.61 -10.73 7.53
N GLY A 149 -13.51 -11.19 6.65
CA GLY A 149 -13.16 -12.02 5.50
C GLY A 149 -13.33 -13.53 5.69
N CYS A 150 -13.68 -14.02 6.90
CA CYS A 150 -13.84 -15.44 7.17
C CYS A 150 -15.28 -15.84 7.45
N SER A 151 -15.72 -16.97 6.88
CA SER A 151 -16.97 -17.64 7.20
C SER A 151 -16.83 -19.14 6.97
N GLU A 152 -17.86 -19.93 7.25
CA GLU A 152 -17.87 -21.38 6.98
C GLU A 152 -17.65 -21.74 5.50
N ARG A 153 -17.85 -20.80 4.58
CA ARG A 153 -17.55 -20.98 3.15
C ARG A 153 -16.06 -21.15 2.88
N LYS A 154 -15.21 -20.77 3.83
CA LYS A 154 -13.76 -20.96 3.78
C LYS A 154 -13.29 -22.30 4.36
N GLY A 155 -14.21 -23.14 4.82
CA GLY A 155 -13.93 -24.53 5.22
C GLY A 155 -13.99 -24.79 6.72
N THR A 156 -14.23 -23.78 7.57
CA THR A 156 -14.46 -23.98 9.01
C THR A 156 -15.53 -23.04 9.56
N ASN A 157 -16.26 -23.49 10.56
CA ASN A 157 -17.17 -22.66 11.36
C ASN A 157 -16.60 -22.34 12.75
N LYS A 158 -15.30 -22.63 12.94
CA LYS A 158 -14.57 -22.36 14.17
C LYS A 158 -13.94 -20.97 14.14
N THR A 159 -13.67 -20.43 15.32
CA THR A 159 -12.97 -19.15 15.47
C THR A 159 -11.46 -19.33 15.51
N GLU A 160 -10.99 -20.55 15.71
CA GLU A 160 -9.57 -20.89 15.71
C GLU A 160 -9.25 -21.95 14.65
N PHE A 161 -8.19 -21.72 13.89
CA PHE A 161 -7.70 -22.62 12.84
C PHE A 161 -6.23 -22.36 12.50
N ASN A 162 -5.58 -23.33 11.87
CA ASN A 162 -4.27 -23.13 11.25
C ASN A 162 -4.44 -22.54 9.85
N TRP A 163 -3.84 -21.40 9.59
CA TRP A 163 -3.81 -20.76 8.28
C TRP A 163 -2.49 -21.05 7.57
N LYS A 164 -2.56 -21.62 6.36
CA LYS A 164 -1.40 -22.11 5.64
C LYS A 164 -1.25 -21.44 4.29
N SER A 165 -0.07 -20.87 4.01
CA SER A 165 0.37 -20.36 2.71
C SER A 165 0.82 -21.50 1.77
N ASP A 166 0.97 -21.19 0.48
CA ASP A 166 1.35 -22.17 -0.55
C ASP A 166 2.78 -22.70 -0.40
N ASP A 167 3.69 -21.91 0.19
CA ASP A 167 5.05 -22.35 0.52
C ASP A 167 5.14 -23.35 1.68
N GLY A 168 4.00 -23.57 2.38
CA GLY A 168 3.90 -24.47 3.52
C GLY A 168 3.96 -23.78 4.89
N SER A 169 4.31 -22.50 4.95
CA SER A 169 4.27 -21.67 6.17
C SER A 169 2.88 -21.68 6.79
N SER A 170 2.80 -21.67 8.11
CA SER A 170 1.53 -21.74 8.84
C SER A 170 1.55 -20.88 10.09
N VAL A 171 0.41 -20.27 10.42
CA VAL A 171 0.17 -19.54 11.66
C VAL A 171 -1.14 -20.01 12.30
N LEU A 172 -1.19 -20.01 13.64
CA LEU A 172 -2.43 -20.23 14.37
C LEU A 172 -3.25 -18.95 14.39
N VAL A 173 -4.50 -19.04 13.97
CA VAL A 173 -5.43 -17.90 13.86
C VAL A 173 -6.45 -17.93 14.97
N GLN A 174 -6.76 -16.75 15.50
CA GLN A 174 -7.96 -16.45 16.27
C GLN A 174 -8.74 -15.35 15.54
N ILE A 175 -9.91 -15.67 14.98
CA ILE A 175 -10.80 -14.63 14.46
C ILE A 175 -11.63 -14.02 15.58
N LEU A 176 -12.02 -12.76 15.40
CA LEU A 176 -12.93 -12.02 16.30
C LEU A 176 -14.34 -12.04 15.71
N PRO A 177 -15.18 -13.07 15.97
CA PRO A 177 -16.39 -13.33 15.18
C PRO A 177 -17.46 -12.24 15.27
N LEU A 178 -17.39 -11.41 16.30
CA LEU A 178 -18.27 -10.25 16.53
C LEU A 178 -17.52 -8.91 16.52
N GLY A 179 -16.26 -8.93 16.05
CA GLY A 179 -15.36 -7.79 16.02
C GLY A 179 -14.68 -7.50 17.35
N TYR A 180 -13.87 -6.46 17.35
CA TYR A 180 -13.02 -6.05 18.48
C TYR A 180 -13.77 -5.18 19.51
N ALA A 181 -14.99 -4.74 19.24
CA ALA A 181 -15.72 -3.74 20.06
C ALA A 181 -16.80 -4.31 20.97
N ILE A 182 -16.94 -5.64 21.12
CA ILE A 182 -18.06 -6.27 21.85
C ILE A 182 -18.04 -6.01 23.36
N GLY A 183 -16.88 -5.77 23.92
CA GLY A 183 -16.70 -5.42 25.34
C GLY A 183 -16.55 -3.92 25.61
N LYS A 184 -16.85 -3.05 24.64
CA LYS A 184 -16.76 -1.60 24.82
C LYS A 184 -17.76 -1.09 25.86
N TYR A 185 -17.34 -0.18 26.74
CA TYR A 185 -18.21 0.46 27.72
C TYR A 185 -19.17 -0.52 28.40
N LEU A 186 -18.65 -1.61 28.98
CA LEU A 186 -19.46 -2.59 29.67
C LEU A 186 -20.24 -1.91 30.80
N PRO A 187 -21.59 -2.02 30.82
CA PRO A 187 -22.43 -1.28 31.78
C PRO A 187 -22.37 -1.90 33.17
N MET A 188 -22.59 -1.07 34.19
CA MET A 188 -22.76 -1.50 35.57
C MET A 188 -24.20 -1.97 35.86
N ASN A 189 -25.18 -1.53 35.07
CA ASN A 189 -26.54 -1.99 35.17
C ASN A 189 -26.65 -3.47 34.81
N GLU A 190 -27.23 -4.29 35.68
CA GLU A 190 -27.27 -5.74 35.49
C GLU A 190 -28.12 -6.16 34.28
N ASP A 191 -29.27 -5.54 34.07
CA ASP A 191 -30.15 -5.90 32.96
C ASP A 191 -29.52 -5.57 31.59
N GLU A 192 -28.86 -4.41 31.48
CA GLU A 192 -28.13 -4.02 30.29
C GLU A 192 -26.92 -4.95 30.04
N LEU A 193 -26.19 -5.31 31.10
CA LEU A 193 -25.04 -6.20 31.04
C LEU A 193 -25.47 -7.59 30.59
N ARG A 194 -26.56 -8.16 31.18
CA ARG A 194 -27.14 -9.43 30.77
C ARG A 194 -27.63 -9.38 29.33
N THR A 195 -28.40 -8.39 28.96
CA THR A 195 -28.88 -8.23 27.57
C THR A 195 -27.74 -8.30 26.56
N ARG A 196 -26.61 -7.65 26.87
CA ARG A 196 -25.44 -7.65 26.00
C ARG A 196 -24.74 -9.00 26.01
N MET A 197 -24.46 -9.57 27.17
CA MET A 197 -23.70 -10.82 27.29
C MET A 197 -24.49 -12.03 26.79
N ASP A 198 -25.79 -12.12 27.04
CA ASP A 198 -26.66 -13.18 26.54
C ASP A 198 -26.74 -13.21 25.00
N LYS A 199 -26.51 -12.05 24.37
CA LYS A 199 -26.37 -11.97 22.91
C LYS A 199 -25.00 -12.47 22.41
N TYR A 200 -23.91 -12.16 23.11
CA TYR A 200 -22.55 -12.36 22.61
C TYR A 200 -21.95 -13.72 23.04
N LEU A 201 -22.09 -14.09 24.32
CA LEU A 201 -21.45 -15.30 24.84
C LEU A 201 -21.82 -16.59 24.08
N PRO A 202 -23.09 -16.83 23.67
CA PRO A 202 -23.44 -18.02 22.90
C PRO A 202 -22.77 -18.08 21.53
N VAL A 203 -22.53 -16.92 20.87
CA VAL A 203 -21.84 -16.87 19.57
C VAL A 203 -20.36 -17.21 19.75
N LEU A 204 -19.71 -16.65 20.77
CA LEU A 204 -18.32 -16.94 21.09
C LEU A 204 -18.13 -18.42 21.44
N ASP A 205 -19.01 -18.98 22.29
CA ASP A 205 -18.97 -20.40 22.69
C ASP A 205 -19.13 -21.36 21.52
N LYS A 206 -20.02 -21.03 20.57
CA LYS A 206 -20.29 -21.89 19.40
C LYS A 206 -19.09 -22.01 18.48
N GLY A 207 -18.33 -20.93 18.31
CA GLY A 207 -17.15 -20.89 17.45
C GLY A 207 -15.89 -21.48 18.10
N ALA A 208 -15.77 -21.40 19.43
CA ALA A 208 -14.56 -21.75 20.15
C ALA A 208 -14.21 -23.25 20.10
N THR A 209 -12.93 -23.54 19.88
CA THR A 209 -12.37 -24.91 19.91
C THR A 209 -11.90 -25.33 21.30
N THR A 210 -11.86 -24.40 22.26
CA THR A 210 -11.43 -24.62 23.65
C THR A 210 -12.44 -24.04 24.66
N ASP A 211 -12.13 -24.19 25.95
CA ASP A 211 -12.90 -23.54 27.03
C ASP A 211 -12.50 -22.05 27.25
N HIS A 212 -11.72 -21.48 26.36
CA HIS A 212 -11.24 -20.10 26.40
C HIS A 212 -11.88 -19.27 25.29
N ILE A 213 -12.44 -18.10 25.64
CA ILE A 213 -13.02 -17.12 24.71
C ILE A 213 -12.51 -15.72 25.01
N ILE A 214 -12.53 -14.85 24.00
CA ILE A 214 -12.09 -13.46 24.11
C ILE A 214 -13.27 -12.50 24.16
N LEU A 215 -13.20 -11.53 25.07
CA LEU A 215 -14.08 -10.37 25.15
C LEU A 215 -13.23 -9.10 25.07
N PRO A 216 -12.97 -8.56 23.88
CA PRO A 216 -12.18 -7.34 23.71
C PRO A 216 -12.90 -6.16 24.37
N ASN A 217 -12.23 -5.44 25.29
CA ASN A 217 -12.75 -4.29 26.02
C ASN A 217 -12.11 -3.01 25.52
N GLY A 218 -12.56 -2.57 24.37
CA GLY A 218 -12.10 -1.38 23.68
C GLY A 218 -12.96 -1.06 22.46
N HIS A 219 -12.65 0.01 21.77
CA HIS A 219 -13.27 0.48 20.54
C HIS A 219 -12.41 1.56 19.90
N ASP A 220 -12.84 2.07 18.73
CA ASP A 220 -12.20 3.15 18.00
C ASP A 220 -12.01 4.35 18.93
N GLN A 221 -10.75 4.72 19.12
CA GLN A 221 -10.32 5.86 19.93
C GLN A 221 -10.88 5.90 21.37
N MET A 222 -11.33 4.74 21.86
CA MET A 222 -11.95 4.64 23.18
C MET A 222 -10.91 4.85 24.31
N PRO A 223 -11.20 5.73 25.31
CA PRO A 223 -10.39 5.81 26.52
C PRO A 223 -10.52 4.54 27.37
N ILE A 224 -9.57 4.33 28.27
CA ILE A 224 -9.54 3.19 29.18
C ILE A 224 -10.80 3.14 30.07
N GLN A 225 -11.42 1.95 30.19
CA GLN A 225 -12.56 1.76 31.09
C GLN A 225 -12.11 1.65 32.54
N LYS A 226 -12.25 2.72 33.32
CA LYS A 226 -11.71 2.84 34.68
C LYS A 226 -12.39 1.92 35.70
N ASN A 227 -13.70 1.62 35.53
CA ASN A 227 -14.52 0.79 36.44
C ASN A 227 -14.58 -0.68 36.02
N ILE A 228 -13.59 -1.17 35.25
CA ILE A 228 -13.63 -2.54 34.70
C ILE A 228 -13.66 -3.62 35.80
N PHE A 229 -13.08 -3.37 36.97
CA PHE A 229 -13.07 -4.34 38.06
C PHE A 229 -14.45 -4.56 38.66
N GLU A 230 -15.21 -3.47 38.86
CA GLU A 230 -16.58 -3.52 39.31
C GLU A 230 -17.48 -4.26 38.32
N VAL A 231 -17.24 -4.03 37.01
CA VAL A 231 -17.94 -4.76 35.95
C VAL A 231 -17.59 -6.25 35.97
N ILE A 232 -16.31 -6.60 36.13
CA ILE A 232 -15.88 -8.00 36.22
C ILE A 232 -16.51 -8.68 37.45
N TYR A 233 -16.59 -7.98 38.59
CA TYR A 233 -17.28 -8.49 39.77
C TYR A 233 -18.74 -8.79 39.44
N LYS A 234 -19.45 -7.84 38.81
CA LYS A 234 -20.84 -8.00 38.38
C LYS A 234 -21.04 -9.15 37.39
N LEU A 235 -20.13 -9.30 36.41
CA LEU A 235 -20.15 -10.42 35.46
C LEU A 235 -20.03 -11.79 36.18
N LYS A 236 -19.20 -11.89 37.21
CA LYS A 236 -19.07 -13.11 38.01
C LYS A 236 -20.31 -13.44 38.81
N GLU A 237 -21.05 -12.44 39.27
CA GLU A 237 -22.36 -12.63 39.92
C GLU A 237 -23.41 -13.09 38.90
N CYS A 238 -23.46 -12.45 37.73
CA CYS A 238 -24.40 -12.77 36.67
C CYS A 238 -24.22 -14.13 36.04
N TYR A 239 -22.95 -14.60 35.91
CA TYR A 239 -22.56 -15.83 35.21
C TYR A 239 -21.60 -16.66 36.07
N PRO A 240 -22.04 -17.25 37.18
CA PRO A 240 -21.18 -17.98 38.13
C PRO A 240 -20.51 -19.24 37.54
N GLU A 241 -21.03 -19.75 36.41
CA GLU A 241 -20.48 -20.85 35.65
C GLU A 241 -19.27 -20.47 34.80
N ARG A 242 -18.94 -19.17 34.69
CA ARG A 242 -17.81 -18.64 33.93
C ARG A 242 -16.77 -17.99 34.84
N LYS A 243 -15.55 -17.86 34.31
CA LYS A 243 -14.45 -17.17 34.95
C LYS A 243 -14.04 -15.97 34.11
N PHE A 244 -14.39 -14.75 34.55
CA PHE A 244 -13.99 -13.50 33.90
C PHE A 244 -12.73 -12.93 34.56
N PHE A 245 -11.76 -12.49 33.74
CA PHE A 245 -10.51 -11.89 34.24
C PHE A 245 -9.85 -11.04 33.17
N LEU A 246 -9.05 -10.04 33.58
CA LEU A 246 -8.24 -9.24 32.67
C LEU A 246 -7.11 -10.08 32.09
N SER A 247 -6.86 -9.92 30.80
CA SER A 247 -5.88 -10.70 30.04
C SER A 247 -5.27 -9.89 28.91
N ARG A 248 -4.36 -10.53 28.16
CA ARG A 248 -3.82 -10.05 26.89
C ARG A 248 -3.95 -11.14 25.84
N TYR A 249 -3.84 -10.79 24.56
CA TYR A 249 -4.12 -11.70 23.46
C TYR A 249 -3.19 -12.94 23.44
N GLU A 250 -1.92 -12.80 23.78
CA GLU A 250 -0.97 -13.92 23.80
C GLU A 250 -1.36 -15.01 24.80
N ASN A 251 -2.09 -14.67 25.86
CA ASN A 251 -2.51 -15.68 26.83
C ASN A 251 -3.54 -16.64 26.27
N ILE A 252 -4.36 -16.21 25.31
CA ILE A 252 -5.31 -17.15 24.67
C ILE A 252 -4.58 -18.06 23.70
N PHE A 253 -3.61 -17.59 22.93
CA PHE A 253 -2.84 -18.43 22.02
C PHE A 253 -2.08 -19.52 22.76
N LYS A 254 -1.55 -19.26 23.97
CA LYS A 254 -0.95 -20.27 24.84
C LYS A 254 -1.91 -21.39 25.25
N GLU A 255 -3.21 -21.09 25.34
CA GLU A 255 -4.23 -22.12 25.62
C GLU A 255 -4.64 -22.85 24.34
N LEU A 256 -4.73 -22.14 23.20
CA LEU A 256 -5.07 -22.72 21.91
C LEU A 256 -4.01 -23.70 21.40
N GLU A 257 -2.73 -23.45 21.64
CA GLU A 257 -1.63 -24.35 21.27
C GLU A 257 -1.72 -25.74 21.91
N LYS A 258 -2.47 -25.89 23.00
CA LYS A 258 -2.68 -27.15 23.66
C LYS A 258 -3.72 -28.06 22.96
N ASN A 259 -4.46 -27.47 22.01
CA ASN A 259 -5.46 -28.21 21.23
C ASN A 259 -4.83 -28.70 19.92
N GLU A 260 -4.75 -30.02 19.78
CA GLU A 260 -4.19 -30.67 18.58
C GLU A 260 -5.25 -30.84 17.47
N ASP A 261 -6.54 -30.72 17.79
CA ASP A 261 -7.66 -30.88 16.85
C ASP A 261 -8.13 -29.50 16.33
N ILE A 262 -7.32 -28.91 15.45
CA ILE A 262 -7.57 -27.60 14.85
C ILE A 262 -7.59 -27.71 13.32
N ASP A 263 -8.66 -27.22 12.69
CA ASP A 263 -8.81 -27.18 11.22
C ASP A 263 -7.64 -26.45 10.54
N THR A 264 -7.30 -26.85 9.32
CA THR A 264 -6.31 -26.14 8.50
C THR A 264 -6.97 -25.55 7.27
N ILE A 265 -6.83 -24.23 7.09
CA ILE A 265 -7.42 -23.45 6.01
C ILE A 265 -6.31 -22.85 5.14
N LYS A 266 -6.55 -22.75 3.83
CA LYS A 266 -5.67 -22.12 2.85
C LYS A 266 -6.38 -21.00 2.11
N GLY A 267 -5.57 -20.13 1.51
CA GLY A 267 -6.04 -19.06 0.65
C GLY A 267 -6.30 -17.76 1.39
N GLU A 268 -6.85 -16.79 0.66
CA GLU A 268 -7.19 -15.47 1.16
C GLU A 268 -8.55 -15.44 1.86
N PHE A 269 -8.78 -14.43 2.70
CA PHE A 269 -10.05 -14.23 3.37
C PHE A 269 -10.72 -12.93 2.90
N LEU A 270 -11.68 -13.07 1.97
CA LEU A 270 -12.48 -12.00 1.38
C LEU A 270 -13.99 -12.32 1.40
N ASP A 271 -14.44 -13.19 2.30
CA ASP A 271 -15.85 -13.56 2.41
C ASP A 271 -16.61 -12.56 3.30
N GLY A 272 -17.55 -11.84 2.72
CA GLY A 272 -18.37 -10.82 3.39
C GLY A 272 -19.63 -11.35 4.07
N LYS A 273 -19.79 -12.66 4.28
CA LYS A 273 -21.05 -13.24 4.79
C LYS A 273 -21.43 -12.73 6.18
N TYR A 274 -20.49 -12.75 7.12
CA TYR A 274 -20.76 -12.34 8.50
C TYR A 274 -20.43 -10.89 8.77
N MET A 275 -19.43 -10.34 8.08
CA MET A 275 -19.04 -8.95 8.14
C MET A 275 -18.59 -8.46 6.77
N ARG A 276 -19.01 -7.28 6.39
CA ARG A 276 -18.59 -6.66 5.12
C ARG A 276 -17.07 -6.56 5.05
N VAL A 277 -16.52 -6.88 3.89
CA VAL A 277 -15.08 -6.75 3.58
C VAL A 277 -14.80 -5.42 2.86
N HIS A 278 -15.85 -4.70 2.47
CA HIS A 278 -15.75 -3.39 1.80
C HIS A 278 -14.85 -3.42 0.55
N ARG A 279 -15.09 -4.38 -0.35
CA ARG A 279 -14.22 -4.61 -1.53
C ARG A 279 -14.13 -3.41 -2.48
N SER A 280 -15.07 -2.49 -2.44
CA SER A 280 -15.04 -1.31 -3.31
C SER A 280 -13.92 -0.35 -2.95
N ILE A 281 -13.35 -0.46 -1.73
CA ILE A 281 -12.16 0.31 -1.34
C ILE A 281 -10.96 0.01 -2.27
N PHE A 282 -10.96 -1.12 -2.99
CA PHE A 282 -9.89 -1.46 -3.92
C PHE A 282 -9.84 -0.54 -5.14
N SER A 283 -10.94 0.14 -5.46
CA SER A 283 -11.05 1.04 -6.61
C SER A 283 -11.56 2.45 -6.28
N THR A 284 -11.96 2.71 -5.04
CA THR A 284 -12.34 4.05 -4.58
C THR A 284 -11.12 4.96 -4.57
N ARG A 285 -11.28 6.21 -5.02
CA ARG A 285 -10.22 7.25 -5.03
C ARG A 285 -8.90 6.71 -5.58
N MET A 286 -8.94 6.31 -6.87
CA MET A 286 -7.81 5.67 -7.57
C MET A 286 -6.55 6.52 -7.64
N ASP A 287 -6.63 7.83 -7.44
CA ASP A 287 -5.49 8.73 -7.32
C ASP A 287 -4.54 8.30 -6.18
N ILE A 288 -5.09 7.93 -5.02
CA ILE A 288 -4.31 7.41 -3.88
C ILE A 288 -3.63 6.08 -4.24
N LYS A 289 -4.39 5.10 -4.79
CA LYS A 289 -3.84 3.78 -5.16
C LYS A 289 -2.76 3.91 -6.23
N SER A 290 -2.99 4.78 -7.21
CA SER A 290 -2.03 5.05 -8.29
C SER A 290 -0.77 5.73 -7.77
N ALA A 291 -0.89 6.70 -6.85
CA ALA A 291 0.25 7.35 -6.22
C ALA A 291 1.05 6.33 -5.39
N ASN A 292 0.37 5.52 -4.58
CA ASN A 292 1.02 4.48 -3.78
C ASN A 292 1.82 3.50 -4.65
N ALA A 293 1.17 2.87 -5.63
CA ALA A 293 1.83 1.88 -6.50
C ALA A 293 3.03 2.47 -7.26
N ARG A 294 2.93 3.73 -7.71
CA ARG A 294 4.02 4.42 -8.39
C ARG A 294 5.21 4.66 -7.45
N ILE A 295 4.96 5.11 -6.23
CA ILE A 295 6.02 5.41 -5.26
C ILE A 295 6.67 4.11 -4.75
N GLU A 296 5.88 3.10 -4.38
CA GLU A 296 6.39 1.78 -4.02
C GLU A 296 7.32 1.22 -5.11
N SER A 297 6.87 1.28 -6.37
CA SER A 297 7.69 0.83 -7.51
C SER A 297 8.98 1.64 -7.68
N LYS A 298 8.94 2.96 -7.50
CA LYS A 298 10.14 3.80 -7.55
C LYS A 298 11.14 3.44 -6.44
N ILE A 299 10.66 3.19 -5.23
CA ILE A 299 11.54 2.83 -4.10
C ILE A 299 12.18 1.48 -4.35
N THR A 300 11.37 0.45 -4.61
CA THR A 300 11.83 -0.95 -4.67
C THR A 300 12.60 -1.27 -5.94
N ASN A 301 12.18 -0.72 -7.08
CA ASN A 301 12.75 -1.09 -8.39
C ASN A 301 13.78 -0.09 -8.92
N ILE A 302 13.88 1.11 -8.33
CA ILE A 302 14.80 2.14 -8.81
C ILE A 302 15.73 2.65 -7.70
N LEU A 303 15.16 3.23 -6.62
CA LEU A 303 15.94 3.90 -5.59
C LEU A 303 16.87 2.94 -4.84
N GLU A 304 16.34 1.88 -4.23
CA GLU A 304 17.13 0.94 -3.44
C GLU A 304 18.16 0.16 -4.28
N PRO A 305 17.86 -0.31 -5.52
CA PRO A 305 18.87 -0.86 -6.40
C PRO A 305 19.99 0.12 -6.77
N LEU A 306 19.66 1.39 -7.08
CA LEU A 306 20.68 2.42 -7.34
C LEU A 306 21.53 2.71 -6.11
N ALA A 307 20.91 2.82 -4.94
CA ALA A 307 21.61 3.01 -3.67
C ALA A 307 22.57 1.84 -3.38
N SER A 308 22.16 0.60 -3.70
CA SER A 308 22.98 -0.60 -3.55
C SER A 308 24.17 -0.62 -4.51
N ILE A 309 23.98 -0.22 -5.77
CA ILE A 309 25.07 -0.04 -6.74
C ILE A 309 26.04 1.04 -6.24
N ALA A 310 25.55 2.19 -5.82
CA ALA A 310 26.38 3.27 -5.28
C ALA A 310 27.16 2.82 -4.04
N TYR A 311 26.54 2.06 -3.15
CA TYR A 311 27.18 1.49 -1.97
C TYR A 311 28.32 0.53 -2.34
N SER A 312 28.15 -0.32 -3.38
CA SER A 312 29.21 -1.21 -3.88
C SER A 312 30.40 -0.45 -4.48
N LEU A 313 30.21 0.81 -4.88
CA LEU A 313 31.27 1.72 -5.35
C LEU A 313 31.91 2.54 -4.22
N GLY A 314 31.53 2.30 -2.95
CA GLY A 314 32.10 2.96 -1.77
C GLY A 314 31.34 4.22 -1.33
N PHE A 315 30.17 4.51 -1.87
CA PHE A 315 29.31 5.61 -1.41
C PHE A 315 28.44 5.17 -0.22
N GLU A 316 27.97 6.14 0.56
CA GLU A 316 27.06 5.89 1.66
C GLU A 316 25.67 5.43 1.19
N TYR A 317 25.13 4.40 1.85
CA TYR A 317 23.72 4.03 1.74
C TYR A 317 22.94 4.81 2.81
N HIS A 318 22.15 5.78 2.39
CA HIS A 318 21.43 6.69 3.31
C HIS A 318 20.22 6.02 3.96
N TYR A 319 20.44 5.07 4.86
CA TYR A 319 19.40 4.30 5.57
C TYR A 319 18.32 5.19 6.17
N GLY A 320 18.71 6.26 6.87
CA GLY A 320 17.77 7.15 7.55
C GLY A 320 16.82 7.87 6.58
N LEU A 321 17.31 8.28 5.39
CA LEU A 321 16.45 8.91 4.39
C LEU A 321 15.48 7.90 3.77
N ILE A 322 15.92 6.68 3.51
CA ILE A 322 15.08 5.61 2.97
C ILE A 322 14.02 5.20 4.00
N GLU A 323 14.38 5.06 5.27
CA GLU A 323 13.43 4.81 6.36
C GLU A 323 12.39 5.93 6.48
N LEU A 324 12.83 7.19 6.41
CA LEU A 324 11.92 8.35 6.44
C LEU A 324 10.88 8.28 5.31
N ILE A 325 11.31 7.91 4.09
CA ILE A 325 10.41 7.77 2.95
C ILE A 325 9.43 6.62 3.19
N TRP A 326 9.90 5.44 3.62
CA TRP A 326 9.05 4.31 3.92
C TRP A 326 8.02 4.64 5.00
N LYS A 327 8.44 5.25 6.10
CA LYS A 327 7.52 5.66 7.18
C LYS A 327 6.49 6.68 6.70
N GLU A 328 6.86 7.61 5.81
CA GLU A 328 5.93 8.58 5.22
C GLU A 328 4.81 7.89 4.43
N ILE A 329 5.16 6.93 3.54
CA ILE A 329 4.12 6.22 2.78
C ILE A 329 3.36 5.22 3.63
N MET A 330 3.99 4.58 4.62
CA MET A 330 3.31 3.63 5.50
C MET A 330 2.28 4.29 6.41
N LYS A 331 2.41 5.59 6.72
CA LYS A 331 1.34 6.35 7.37
C LYS A 331 0.08 6.40 6.51
N ASN A 332 0.23 6.35 5.19
CA ASN A 332 -0.87 6.25 4.23
C ASN A 332 -1.36 4.82 4.03
N HIS A 333 -0.63 3.79 4.48
CA HIS A 333 -1.02 2.39 4.37
C HIS A 333 -1.99 1.93 5.46
N ALA A 334 -2.24 2.73 6.51
CA ALA A 334 -3.32 2.46 7.46
C ALA A 334 -4.61 2.17 6.68
N HIS A 335 -5.40 1.17 7.14
CA HIS A 335 -6.49 0.60 6.35
C HIS A 335 -7.51 1.64 5.86
N ASP A 336 -7.89 2.62 6.67
CA ASP A 336 -8.81 3.71 6.26
C ASP A 336 -8.16 4.70 5.29
N SER A 337 -6.84 4.95 5.45
CA SER A 337 -6.11 5.86 4.57
C SER A 337 -5.96 5.28 3.17
N ILE A 338 -5.39 4.08 3.03
CA ILE A 338 -5.19 3.45 1.72
C ILE A 338 -6.51 2.93 1.14
N GLY A 339 -7.43 2.47 1.99
CA GLY A 339 -8.80 2.12 1.62
C GLY A 339 -9.60 3.32 1.11
N CYS A 340 -9.25 4.52 1.58
CA CYS A 340 -9.89 5.80 1.23
C CYS A 340 -11.32 5.98 1.75
N CYS A 341 -11.71 5.21 2.74
CA CYS A 341 -12.96 5.37 3.46
C CYS A 341 -12.84 6.46 4.53
N CYS A 342 -12.35 7.62 4.14
CA CYS A 342 -12.01 8.74 5.00
C CYS A 342 -12.63 10.05 4.50
N SER A 343 -12.59 11.11 5.33
CA SER A 343 -13.10 12.42 4.94
C SER A 343 -12.26 13.05 3.81
N ASP A 344 -12.84 14.01 3.07
CA ASP A 344 -12.12 14.73 2.03
C ASP A 344 -10.90 15.50 2.56
N LYS A 345 -10.97 15.99 3.80
CA LYS A 345 -9.83 16.62 4.48
C LYS A 345 -8.66 15.64 4.61
N VAL A 346 -8.94 14.43 5.07
CA VAL A 346 -7.94 13.36 5.21
C VAL A 346 -7.39 12.93 3.85
N HIS A 347 -8.24 12.82 2.82
CA HIS A 347 -7.78 12.55 1.45
C HIS A 347 -6.71 13.54 0.98
N HIS A 348 -6.90 14.85 1.21
CA HIS A 348 -5.89 15.85 0.87
C HIS A 348 -4.59 15.69 1.66
N GLU A 349 -4.67 15.32 2.94
CA GLU A 349 -3.49 15.06 3.77
C GLU A 349 -2.70 13.84 3.28
N ILE A 350 -3.38 12.77 2.89
CA ILE A 350 -2.80 11.56 2.30
C ILE A 350 -2.06 11.90 1.00
N MET A 351 -2.70 12.62 0.08
CA MET A 351 -2.09 13.02 -1.19
C MET A 351 -0.88 13.93 -0.98
N ASN A 352 -0.91 14.82 0.01
CA ASN A 352 0.24 15.67 0.34
C ASN A 352 1.42 14.83 0.86
N ARG A 353 1.19 13.82 1.70
CA ARG A 353 2.26 12.90 2.14
C ARG A 353 2.86 12.11 0.98
N PHE A 354 2.04 11.63 0.04
CA PHE A 354 2.55 10.98 -1.17
C PHE A 354 3.39 11.93 -2.03
N PHE A 355 2.94 13.16 -2.21
CA PHE A 355 3.71 14.17 -2.95
C PHE A 355 5.10 14.40 -2.32
N LEU A 356 5.16 14.62 -1.01
CA LEU A 356 6.42 14.81 -0.27
C LEU A 356 7.33 13.57 -0.30
N ALA A 357 6.75 12.38 -0.23
CA ALA A 357 7.50 11.14 -0.34
C ALA A 357 8.09 10.96 -1.74
N GLU A 358 7.29 11.19 -2.80
CA GLU A 358 7.73 11.08 -4.19
C GLU A 358 8.85 12.06 -4.52
N GLU A 359 8.76 13.31 -4.03
CA GLU A 359 9.83 14.30 -4.19
C GLU A 359 11.16 13.81 -3.58
N LYS A 360 11.12 13.27 -2.35
CA LYS A 360 12.32 12.69 -1.70
C LYS A 360 12.90 11.53 -2.53
N VAL A 361 12.04 10.64 -3.03
CA VAL A 361 12.45 9.50 -3.87
C VAL A 361 13.14 9.98 -5.14
N ASP A 362 12.54 10.91 -5.86
CA ASP A 362 13.08 11.42 -7.13
C ASP A 362 14.40 12.16 -6.94
N GLN A 363 14.55 12.92 -5.85
CA GLN A 363 15.81 13.58 -5.52
C GLN A 363 16.91 12.59 -5.14
N LEU A 364 16.60 11.55 -4.36
CA LEU A 364 17.58 10.52 -4.03
C LEU A 364 17.99 9.67 -5.24
N ILE A 365 17.05 9.32 -6.13
CA ILE A 365 17.35 8.66 -7.41
C ILE A 365 18.35 9.50 -8.21
N THR A 366 18.08 10.80 -8.35
CA THR A 366 18.96 11.73 -9.05
C THR A 366 20.33 11.83 -8.37
N PHE A 367 20.36 11.90 -7.05
CA PHE A 367 21.60 11.93 -6.26
C PHE A 367 22.47 10.69 -6.54
N TYR A 368 21.90 9.48 -6.41
CA TYR A 368 22.66 8.26 -6.62
C TYR A 368 23.10 8.07 -8.07
N LYS A 369 22.25 8.42 -9.05
CA LYS A 369 22.66 8.42 -10.47
C LYS A 369 23.88 9.30 -10.69
N ARG A 370 23.90 10.53 -10.17
CA ARG A 370 25.05 11.45 -10.28
C ARG A 370 26.29 10.86 -9.61
N ARG A 371 26.19 10.32 -8.39
CA ARG A 371 27.32 9.70 -7.68
C ARG A 371 27.93 8.55 -8.47
N ILE A 372 27.11 7.67 -9.04
CA ILE A 372 27.59 6.56 -9.87
C ILE A 372 28.31 7.08 -11.12
N VAL A 373 27.72 8.06 -11.81
CA VAL A 373 28.32 8.65 -13.02
C VAL A 373 29.63 9.38 -12.71
N ASP A 374 29.71 10.11 -11.60
CA ASP A 374 30.92 10.80 -11.16
C ASP A 374 32.06 9.85 -10.80
N ALA A 375 31.73 8.64 -10.31
CA ALA A 375 32.72 7.60 -9.99
C ALA A 375 33.29 6.89 -11.24
N MET A 376 32.68 7.08 -12.41
CA MET A 376 33.20 6.49 -13.64
C MET A 376 34.52 7.15 -14.02
N SER A 377 35.62 6.38 -13.94
CA SER A 377 36.94 6.78 -14.47
C SER A 377 36.92 6.73 -16.00
N CYS A 378 36.43 7.78 -16.61
CA CYS A 378 36.36 7.85 -18.07
C CYS A 378 36.97 9.14 -18.57
N GLU A 379 38.00 9.03 -19.45
CA GLU A 379 38.44 10.12 -20.35
C GLU A 379 37.38 10.42 -21.44
N MET A 380 36.10 10.18 -21.12
CA MET A 380 35.00 10.38 -22.06
C MET A 380 34.69 11.86 -22.20
N ALA A 381 34.16 12.22 -23.38
CA ALA A 381 33.70 13.54 -23.71
C ALA A 381 32.79 14.12 -22.60
N LEU A 382 32.69 15.45 -22.56
CA LEU A 382 31.87 16.17 -21.55
C LEU A 382 30.41 15.71 -21.53
N ASP A 383 29.82 15.35 -22.68
CA ASP A 383 28.46 14.87 -22.83
C ASP A 383 28.41 13.33 -22.82
N LYS A 384 27.77 12.77 -21.79
CA LYS A 384 27.62 11.33 -21.58
C LYS A 384 26.14 10.97 -21.49
N LEU A 385 25.81 9.79 -22.00
CA LEU A 385 24.55 9.11 -21.76
C LEU A 385 24.85 7.85 -20.96
N VAL A 386 24.12 7.60 -19.86
CA VAL A 386 24.29 6.39 -19.04
C VAL A 386 22.96 5.69 -18.91
N ALA A 387 22.90 4.44 -19.36
CA ALA A 387 21.73 3.58 -19.21
C ALA A 387 21.96 2.56 -18.11
N PHE A 388 20.99 2.45 -17.18
CA PHE A 388 21.01 1.54 -16.04
C PHE A 388 20.08 0.36 -16.27
N ASN A 389 20.53 -0.84 -15.93
CA ASN A 389 19.69 -2.01 -15.77
C ASN A 389 19.67 -2.39 -14.28
N LEU A 390 18.55 -2.15 -13.64
CA LEU A 390 18.35 -2.39 -12.19
C LEU A 390 17.72 -3.77 -11.91
N MET A 391 17.56 -4.59 -12.95
CA MET A 391 17.04 -5.96 -12.82
C MET A 391 18.19 -6.97 -12.59
N PRO A 392 17.91 -8.11 -11.92
CA PRO A 392 18.94 -9.12 -11.63
C PRO A 392 19.31 -10.01 -12.83
N TYR A 393 18.97 -9.61 -14.05
CA TYR A 393 19.28 -10.31 -15.29
C TYR A 393 19.64 -9.33 -16.40
N ASP A 394 20.45 -9.80 -17.38
CA ASP A 394 20.81 -9.01 -18.55
C ASP A 394 19.56 -8.62 -19.36
N ARG A 395 19.48 -7.37 -19.79
CA ARG A 395 18.40 -6.87 -20.64
C ARG A 395 18.95 -6.46 -22.01
N ASN A 396 18.30 -6.92 -23.06
CA ASN A 396 18.55 -6.49 -24.44
C ASN A 396 17.25 -5.91 -25.00
N GLU A 397 16.98 -4.67 -24.64
CA GLU A 397 15.69 -4.03 -24.85
C GLU A 397 15.86 -2.63 -25.45
N ILE A 398 14.73 -2.02 -25.79
CA ILE A 398 14.68 -0.63 -26.24
C ILE A 398 14.81 0.27 -25.01
N VAL A 399 15.78 1.18 -25.07
CA VAL A 399 15.96 2.25 -24.10
C VAL A 399 15.39 3.54 -24.69
N SER A 400 14.43 4.14 -23.99
CA SER A 400 13.89 5.46 -24.34
C SER A 400 14.42 6.47 -23.33
N THR A 401 15.00 7.58 -23.82
CA THR A 401 15.60 8.60 -22.96
C THR A 401 15.63 9.96 -23.63
N GLN A 402 16.02 11.00 -22.85
CA GLN A 402 16.24 12.34 -23.35
C GLN A 402 17.72 12.69 -23.36
N VAL A 403 18.16 13.30 -24.45
CA VAL A 403 19.47 13.94 -24.57
C VAL A 403 19.25 15.45 -24.59
N ILE A 404 19.79 16.13 -23.58
CA ILE A 404 19.74 17.60 -23.46
C ILE A 404 21.11 18.14 -23.85
N THR A 405 21.20 18.86 -24.96
CA THR A 405 22.47 19.33 -25.50
C THR A 405 22.32 20.62 -26.29
N LYS A 406 23.42 21.32 -26.49
CA LYS A 406 23.51 22.45 -27.44
C LYS A 406 23.80 22.02 -28.88
N MET A 407 24.17 20.74 -29.07
CA MET A 407 24.45 20.18 -30.40
C MET A 407 23.19 20.13 -31.25
N LYS A 408 23.29 20.57 -32.50
CA LYS A 408 22.19 20.48 -33.47
C LYS A 408 22.02 19.08 -34.06
N ALA A 409 23.11 18.33 -34.15
CA ALA A 409 23.17 16.97 -34.62
C ALA A 409 24.28 16.21 -33.89
N PHE A 410 24.06 14.93 -33.57
CA PHE A 410 25.01 14.12 -32.85
C PHE A 410 24.92 12.65 -33.24
N GLU A 411 25.99 11.92 -32.91
CA GLU A 411 26.05 10.47 -32.94
C GLU A 411 26.40 9.93 -31.56
N ILE A 412 25.97 8.68 -31.28
CA ILE A 412 26.17 8.01 -29.99
C ILE A 412 27.15 6.86 -30.21
N PHE A 413 28.15 6.72 -29.35
CA PHE A 413 29.17 5.68 -29.39
C PHE A 413 29.29 4.99 -28.04
N ASP A 414 29.56 3.68 -28.05
CA ASP A 414 29.91 2.93 -26.85
C ASP A 414 31.36 3.20 -26.41
N LYS A 415 31.81 2.57 -25.30
CA LYS A 415 33.17 2.68 -24.77
C LYS A 415 34.27 2.20 -25.75
N ASP A 416 33.93 1.29 -26.66
CA ASP A 416 34.81 0.71 -27.64
C ASP A 416 34.77 1.48 -28.97
N ASN A 417 34.14 2.68 -28.97
CA ASN A 417 33.93 3.57 -30.11
C ASN A 417 33.10 2.96 -31.25
N ASN A 418 32.25 1.96 -30.92
CA ASN A 418 31.25 1.47 -31.86
C ASN A 418 30.05 2.43 -31.88
N LYS A 419 29.62 2.77 -33.09
CA LYS A 419 28.47 3.63 -33.28
C LYS A 419 27.19 2.91 -32.88
N LEU A 420 26.42 3.54 -31.99
CA LEU A 420 25.10 3.08 -31.56
C LEU A 420 24.04 3.59 -32.54
N ASP A 421 23.18 2.69 -32.95
CA ASP A 421 22.06 3.00 -33.80
C ASP A 421 20.88 3.50 -32.96
N PHE A 422 20.34 4.67 -33.27
CA PHE A 422 19.23 5.28 -32.55
C PHE A 422 18.25 5.99 -33.47
N GLU A 423 17.08 6.33 -32.96
CA GLU A 423 16.09 7.19 -33.63
C GLU A 423 15.70 8.36 -32.75
N VAL A 424 15.42 9.51 -33.35
CA VAL A 424 14.82 10.65 -32.67
C VAL A 424 13.32 10.58 -32.84
N VAL A 425 12.58 10.45 -31.73
CA VAL A 425 11.11 10.37 -31.75
C VAL A 425 10.45 11.72 -31.48
N HIS A 426 11.15 12.62 -30.76
CA HIS A 426 10.69 13.99 -30.50
C HIS A 426 11.88 14.91 -30.29
N LYS A 427 11.70 16.19 -30.64
CA LYS A 427 12.67 17.25 -30.33
C LYS A 427 11.95 18.55 -29.97
N GLU A 428 12.52 19.26 -29.03
CA GLU A 428 12.04 20.57 -28.61
C GLU A 428 13.19 21.46 -28.15
N VAL A 429 12.95 22.76 -28.14
CA VAL A 429 13.90 23.76 -27.66
C VAL A 429 13.48 24.19 -26.25
N ILE A 430 14.41 24.19 -25.31
CA ILE A 430 14.16 24.66 -23.96
C ILE A 430 15.10 25.79 -23.57
N ASP A 431 14.61 26.68 -22.72
CA ASP A 431 15.40 27.79 -22.16
C ASP A 431 16.46 27.24 -21.19
N ALA A 432 17.69 27.73 -21.31
CA ALA A 432 18.79 27.36 -20.40
C ALA A 432 18.45 27.60 -18.92
N GLY A 433 17.70 28.64 -18.62
CA GLY A 433 17.26 28.97 -17.25
C GLY A 433 16.32 27.92 -16.62
N LEU A 434 15.68 27.06 -17.42
CA LEU A 434 14.87 25.94 -16.93
C LEU A 434 15.70 24.72 -16.52
N ILE A 435 16.92 24.60 -17.04
CA ILE A 435 17.84 23.49 -16.71
C ILE A 435 18.61 23.79 -15.43
N ASP A 436 19.11 25.03 -15.31
CA ASP A 436 19.88 25.47 -14.13
C ASP A 436 19.29 26.78 -13.56
N ARG A 437 18.55 26.66 -12.47
CA ARG A 437 17.92 27.76 -11.74
C ARG A 437 18.94 28.68 -11.04
N GLN A 438 20.21 28.30 -10.97
CA GLN A 438 21.28 29.09 -10.35
C GLN A 438 22.00 29.99 -11.35
N ILE A 439 21.72 29.84 -12.65
CA ILE A 439 22.27 30.77 -13.66
C ILE A 439 21.65 32.15 -13.43
N VAL A 440 22.44 33.06 -12.89
CA VAL A 440 22.07 34.45 -12.68
C VAL A 440 22.16 35.18 -14.01
N HIS A 441 21.04 35.71 -14.46
CA HIS A 441 20.75 36.24 -15.79
C HIS A 441 21.46 37.56 -16.13
N TYR A 442 22.66 37.49 -16.62
CA TYR A 442 23.28 38.62 -17.34
C TYR A 442 24.00 38.16 -18.61
N GLY A 443 23.27 37.57 -19.56
CA GLY A 443 23.87 37.17 -20.83
C GLY A 443 22.90 36.48 -21.78
N ASN A 444 23.21 36.53 -23.06
CA ASN A 444 22.55 35.71 -24.07
C ASN A 444 23.00 34.27 -23.91
N TYR A 445 22.15 33.43 -23.40
CA TYR A 445 22.37 31.99 -23.33
C TYR A 445 21.75 31.32 -24.55
N ASP A 446 22.54 30.48 -25.24
CA ASP A 446 22.02 29.63 -26.29
C ASP A 446 21.03 28.62 -25.66
N SER A 447 19.88 28.47 -26.27
CA SER A 447 18.90 27.47 -25.88
C SER A 447 19.45 26.06 -26.01
N PHE A 448 18.93 25.14 -25.17
CA PHE A 448 19.22 23.73 -25.30
C PHE A 448 18.18 23.06 -26.20
N MET A 449 18.65 22.04 -26.91
CA MET A 449 17.80 21.07 -27.60
C MET A 449 17.57 19.87 -26.68
N VAL A 450 16.33 19.43 -26.56
CA VAL A 450 15.94 18.16 -25.93
C VAL A 450 15.53 17.20 -27.02
N TYR A 451 16.28 16.13 -27.16
CA TYR A 451 15.97 15.05 -28.08
C TYR A 451 15.47 13.85 -27.30
N THR A 452 14.23 13.43 -27.52
CA THR A 452 13.77 12.12 -27.06
C THR A 452 14.21 11.08 -28.08
N ILE A 453 15.00 10.13 -27.63
CA ILE A 453 15.60 9.08 -28.49
C ILE A 453 15.25 7.69 -28.03
N ASN A 454 15.17 6.78 -28.98
CA ASN A 454 15.10 5.34 -28.75
C ASN A 454 16.35 4.67 -29.33
N PHE A 455 16.93 3.71 -28.60
CA PHE A 455 17.98 2.83 -29.08
C PHE A 455 17.82 1.43 -28.45
N LYS A 456 18.48 0.43 -29.04
CA LYS A 456 18.48 -0.92 -28.50
C LYS A 456 19.89 -1.34 -28.18
N ASP A 457 20.11 -1.79 -26.94
CA ASP A 457 21.38 -2.35 -26.52
C ASP A 457 21.21 -3.36 -25.38
N LYS A 458 22.27 -4.20 -25.22
CA LYS A 458 22.36 -5.15 -24.11
C LYS A 458 23.05 -4.49 -22.92
N ILE A 459 22.31 -4.37 -21.78
CA ILE A 459 22.82 -3.80 -20.53
C ILE A 459 22.90 -4.92 -19.48
N PRO A 460 24.07 -5.10 -18.80
CA PRO A 460 24.27 -6.19 -17.85
C PRO A 460 23.36 -6.07 -16.64
N ALA A 461 23.08 -7.22 -15.99
CA ALA A 461 22.32 -7.31 -14.76
C ALA A 461 22.89 -6.40 -13.64
N MET A 462 22.04 -5.71 -12.89
CA MET A 462 22.43 -4.81 -11.78
C MET A 462 23.63 -3.92 -12.16
N GLY A 463 23.57 -3.35 -13.34
CA GLY A 463 24.70 -2.64 -13.93
C GLY A 463 24.31 -1.46 -14.80
N TYR A 464 25.30 -0.92 -15.48
CA TYR A 464 25.11 0.23 -16.36
C TYR A 464 26.07 0.22 -17.55
N LYS A 465 25.71 0.96 -18.61
CA LYS A 465 26.56 1.26 -19.75
C LYS A 465 26.63 2.75 -20.01
N ALA A 466 27.82 3.25 -20.30
CA ALA A 466 28.05 4.63 -20.67
C ALA A 466 28.28 4.75 -22.18
N TYR A 467 27.77 5.83 -22.74
CA TYR A 467 27.87 6.16 -24.14
C TYR A 467 28.38 7.61 -24.27
N MET A 468 29.19 7.83 -25.32
CA MET A 468 29.67 9.17 -25.70
C MET A 468 28.74 9.77 -26.74
N ILE A 469 28.44 11.05 -26.59
CA ILE A 469 27.71 11.85 -27.57
C ILE A 469 28.73 12.74 -28.30
N LYS A 470 28.81 12.65 -29.63
CA LYS A 470 29.73 13.44 -30.45
C LYS A 470 28.94 14.27 -31.46
N GLU A 471 29.25 15.56 -31.54
CA GLU A 471 28.67 16.45 -32.54
C GLU A 471 29.05 16.06 -33.96
N VAL A 472 28.09 16.14 -34.87
CA VAL A 472 28.26 15.90 -36.32
C VAL A 472 27.53 16.99 -37.11
N GLU A 473 27.88 17.11 -38.40
CA GLU A 473 27.24 18.13 -39.26
C GLU A 473 25.76 17.81 -39.54
N HIS A 474 25.45 16.52 -39.72
CA HIS A 474 24.09 16.07 -40.06
C HIS A 474 23.73 14.82 -39.30
N MET A 475 22.51 14.75 -38.81
CA MET A 475 21.89 13.61 -38.16
C MET A 475 20.78 13.07 -39.05
N LEU A 476 20.73 11.75 -39.25
CA LEU A 476 19.63 11.11 -39.97
C LEU A 476 18.38 11.11 -39.08
N GLU A 477 17.48 12.08 -39.31
CA GLU A 477 16.14 12.01 -38.77
C GLU A 477 15.29 11.10 -39.66
N LYS A 478 15.05 9.84 -39.21
CA LYS A 478 14.12 8.97 -39.91
C LYS A 478 12.71 9.38 -39.59
N ALA A 479 11.94 9.67 -40.63
CA ALA A 479 10.49 9.79 -40.51
C ALA A 479 9.88 8.42 -40.17
N TYR A 480 8.93 8.42 -39.25
CA TYR A 480 8.05 7.28 -39.02
C TYR A 480 7.22 6.98 -40.28
N GLU A 481 6.85 5.72 -40.46
CA GLU A 481 5.87 5.33 -41.48
C GLU A 481 4.48 5.29 -40.84
N VAL A 482 3.48 5.90 -41.48
CA VAL A 482 2.07 5.73 -41.11
C VAL A 482 1.58 4.42 -41.73
N CYS A 483 0.95 3.57 -40.94
CA CYS A 483 0.43 2.30 -41.37
C CYS A 483 -1.00 2.05 -40.86
N ASP A 484 -1.69 1.07 -41.45
CA ASP A 484 -3.07 0.76 -41.09
C ASP A 484 -3.19 -0.28 -39.98
N MET A 485 -2.09 -0.98 -39.68
CA MET A 485 -2.02 -2.00 -38.65
C MET A 485 -0.60 -2.13 -38.08
N VAL A 486 -0.51 -2.68 -36.89
CA VAL A 486 0.77 -3.16 -36.33
C VAL A 486 0.89 -4.65 -36.65
N ASP A 487 2.01 -5.04 -37.20
CA ASP A 487 2.39 -6.44 -37.40
C ASP A 487 3.84 -6.66 -36.95
N ASN A 488 4.04 -7.56 -35.98
CA ASN A 488 5.35 -7.97 -35.49
C ASN A 488 5.39 -9.48 -35.24
N ASP A 489 6.46 -10.01 -34.69
CA ASP A 489 6.64 -11.45 -34.46
C ASP A 489 5.62 -12.05 -33.49
N PHE A 490 4.94 -11.24 -32.68
CA PHE A 490 4.06 -11.68 -31.62
C PHE A 490 2.59 -11.41 -31.93
N TYR A 491 2.28 -10.23 -32.50
CA TYR A 491 0.91 -9.73 -32.64
C TYR A 491 0.65 -9.11 -34.00
N THR A 492 -0.59 -9.27 -34.48
CA THR A 492 -1.18 -8.39 -35.49
C THR A 492 -2.30 -7.60 -34.81
N ILE A 493 -2.23 -6.24 -34.86
CA ILE A 493 -3.19 -5.36 -34.18
C ILE A 493 -3.83 -4.41 -35.19
N GLN A 494 -5.15 -4.39 -35.23
CA GLN A 494 -5.96 -3.47 -36.02
C GLN A 494 -6.77 -2.58 -35.08
N VAL A 495 -6.99 -1.32 -35.45
CA VAL A 495 -7.86 -0.39 -34.74
C VAL A 495 -9.21 -0.35 -35.44
N ASN A 496 -10.29 -0.63 -34.69
CA ASN A 496 -11.65 -0.54 -35.19
C ASN A 496 -12.09 0.94 -35.24
N GLU A 497 -13.16 1.23 -35.99
CA GLU A 497 -13.70 2.58 -36.18
C GLU A 497 -14.06 3.28 -34.84
N ASN A 498 -14.50 2.52 -33.86
CA ASN A 498 -14.84 3.01 -32.52
C ASN A 498 -13.65 3.08 -31.54
N GLY A 499 -12.42 2.86 -32.00
CA GLY A 499 -11.21 2.91 -31.19
C GLY A 499 -10.92 1.64 -30.38
N THR A 500 -11.76 0.61 -30.46
CA THR A 500 -11.40 -0.70 -29.91
C THR A 500 -10.36 -1.38 -30.78
N LEU A 501 -9.67 -2.38 -30.22
CA LEU A 501 -8.63 -3.13 -30.93
C LEU A 501 -9.10 -4.55 -31.23
N LYS A 502 -8.69 -5.04 -32.40
CA LYS A 502 -8.64 -6.45 -32.74
C LYS A 502 -7.20 -6.91 -32.68
N ILE A 503 -6.90 -7.84 -31.77
CA ILE A 503 -5.54 -8.34 -31.53
C ILE A 503 -5.49 -9.82 -31.87
N PHE A 504 -4.64 -10.20 -32.84
CA PHE A 504 -4.31 -11.59 -33.10
C PHE A 504 -2.98 -11.94 -32.44
N ASP A 505 -3.02 -12.83 -31.44
CA ASP A 505 -1.84 -13.38 -30.79
C ASP A 505 -1.32 -14.56 -31.61
N LYS A 506 -0.15 -14.40 -32.22
CA LYS A 506 0.47 -15.39 -33.12
C LYS A 506 0.93 -16.64 -32.38
N LYS A 507 1.36 -16.50 -31.12
CA LYS A 507 1.81 -17.61 -30.29
C LYS A 507 0.65 -18.49 -29.82
N LEU A 508 -0.44 -17.86 -29.39
CA LEU A 508 -1.65 -18.55 -28.93
C LEU A 508 -2.55 -18.97 -30.09
N ASN A 509 -2.31 -18.47 -31.33
CA ASN A 509 -3.20 -18.60 -32.48
C ASN A 509 -4.63 -18.21 -32.15
N LYS A 510 -4.82 -17.08 -31.46
CA LYS A 510 -6.11 -16.62 -30.94
C LYS A 510 -6.33 -15.14 -31.23
N THR A 511 -7.57 -14.82 -31.61
CA THR A 511 -8.01 -13.44 -31.81
C THR A 511 -8.78 -12.96 -30.59
N PHE A 512 -8.47 -11.75 -30.14
CA PHE A 512 -9.20 -10.99 -29.14
C PHE A 512 -9.89 -9.83 -29.83
N GLU A 513 -11.22 -9.79 -29.75
CA GLU A 513 -12.03 -8.73 -30.35
C GLU A 513 -12.41 -7.69 -29.29
N ASN A 514 -12.66 -6.46 -29.73
CA ASN A 514 -13.12 -5.36 -28.87
C ASN A 514 -12.25 -5.08 -27.64
N VAL A 515 -10.95 -5.30 -27.74
CA VAL A 515 -10.00 -4.89 -26.69
C VAL A 515 -10.07 -3.36 -26.56
N LEU A 516 -10.04 -2.80 -25.34
CA LEU A 516 -10.34 -1.40 -25.03
C LEU A 516 -11.83 -1.01 -25.17
N LEU A 517 -12.75 -1.96 -25.15
CA LEU A 517 -14.14 -1.64 -24.91
C LEU A 517 -14.26 -1.10 -23.47
N MET A 518 -14.77 0.11 -23.33
CA MET A 518 -14.96 0.78 -22.04
C MET A 518 -16.42 0.80 -21.68
N GLU A 519 -16.70 0.59 -20.41
CA GLU A 519 -18.03 0.71 -19.82
C GLU A 519 -18.03 1.85 -18.81
N ASN A 520 -19.04 2.70 -18.87
CA ASN A 520 -19.30 3.72 -17.87
C ASN A 520 -20.68 3.49 -17.25
N GLY A 521 -20.69 3.16 -15.97
CA GLY A 521 -21.86 2.98 -15.11
C GLY A 521 -21.89 3.99 -13.97
N GLY A 522 -23.04 4.12 -13.32
CA GLY A 522 -23.19 4.94 -12.13
C GLY A 522 -22.92 4.14 -10.85
N ASP A 523 -22.46 4.85 -9.84
CA ASP A 523 -22.31 4.36 -8.50
C ASP A 523 -23.11 5.25 -7.55
N GLU A 524 -24.09 4.67 -6.84
CA GLU A 524 -24.94 5.33 -5.84
C GLU A 524 -24.50 4.97 -4.41
N GLY A 525 -23.40 4.23 -4.30
CA GLY A 525 -22.81 3.82 -3.04
C GLY A 525 -22.01 4.92 -2.35
N ASP A 526 -21.19 4.49 -1.45
CA ASP A 526 -20.28 5.34 -0.66
C ASP A 526 -18.81 4.89 -0.88
N GLU A 527 -17.89 5.39 -0.05
CA GLU A 527 -16.47 5.06 -0.16
C GLU A 527 -16.16 3.59 0.15
N TYR A 528 -17.07 2.89 0.82
CA TYR A 528 -16.91 1.49 1.24
C TYR A 528 -17.51 0.49 0.27
N ASP A 529 -18.71 0.78 -0.26
CA ASP A 529 -19.49 -0.19 -1.00
C ASP A 529 -20.08 0.42 -2.29
N PHE A 530 -19.77 -0.21 -3.42
CA PHE A 530 -20.37 0.09 -4.71
C PHE A 530 -21.87 -0.27 -4.70
N SER A 531 -22.70 0.63 -5.21
CA SER A 531 -24.13 0.41 -5.38
C SER A 531 -24.57 0.80 -6.80
N PRO A 532 -24.82 -0.16 -7.70
CA PRO A 532 -25.26 0.14 -9.06
C PRO A 532 -26.66 0.77 -9.06
N LEU A 533 -26.88 1.68 -10.00
CA LEU A 533 -28.21 2.27 -10.19
C LEU A 533 -29.20 1.23 -10.71
N PRO A 534 -30.41 1.14 -10.13
CA PRO A 534 -31.46 0.28 -10.65
C PRO A 534 -31.87 0.68 -12.08
N ASN A 535 -31.93 -0.29 -12.99
CA ASN A 535 -32.35 -0.10 -14.40
C ASN A 535 -31.53 0.92 -15.19
N GLU A 536 -30.27 1.09 -14.85
CA GLU A 536 -29.36 1.99 -15.53
C GLU A 536 -29.08 1.52 -16.96
N LYS A 537 -28.97 2.49 -17.88
CA LYS A 537 -28.40 2.26 -19.20
C LYS A 537 -26.90 2.52 -19.15
N LEU A 538 -26.11 1.46 -19.22
CA LEU A 538 -24.66 1.55 -19.31
C LEU A 538 -24.25 2.25 -20.62
N ILE A 539 -23.16 3.00 -20.58
CA ILE A 539 -22.62 3.72 -21.73
C ILE A 539 -21.30 3.05 -22.13
N PHE A 540 -21.21 2.70 -23.41
CA PHE A 540 -20.02 2.08 -23.99
C PHE A 540 -19.44 2.94 -25.08
N ASN A 541 -18.16 2.74 -25.42
CA ASN A 541 -17.53 3.36 -26.60
C ASN A 541 -17.78 2.58 -27.90
N ASP A 542 -18.73 1.66 -27.94
CA ASP A 542 -19.07 0.83 -29.11
C ASP A 542 -19.70 1.62 -30.26
N ASN A 543 -20.38 2.73 -29.98
CA ASN A 543 -21.15 3.54 -30.93
C ASN A 543 -20.54 4.93 -31.21
N ILE A 544 -19.26 5.10 -30.95
CA ILE A 544 -18.54 6.35 -31.26
C ILE A 544 -17.61 6.17 -32.44
N VAL A 545 -17.16 7.27 -33.02
CA VAL A 545 -16.08 7.29 -34.03
C VAL A 545 -14.81 7.84 -33.37
N ALA A 546 -13.75 7.07 -33.45
CA ALA A 546 -12.43 7.45 -32.93
C ALA A 546 -11.51 7.88 -34.06
N ASN A 547 -10.59 8.79 -33.75
CA ASN A 547 -9.49 9.12 -34.66
C ASN A 547 -8.25 8.37 -34.20
N SER A 548 -7.71 7.51 -35.05
CA SER A 548 -6.50 6.76 -34.74
C SER A 548 -5.36 7.06 -35.71
N THR A 549 -4.15 6.94 -35.22
CA THR A 549 -2.92 7.00 -36.03
C THR A 549 -2.01 5.91 -35.55
N ILE A 550 -1.50 5.12 -36.49
CA ILE A 550 -0.51 4.07 -36.23
C ILE A 550 0.80 4.51 -36.86
N LYS A 551 1.85 4.64 -36.07
CA LYS A 551 3.20 4.97 -36.50
C LYS A 551 4.11 3.77 -36.32
N LYS A 552 4.81 3.43 -37.37
CA LYS A 552 5.88 2.44 -37.34
C LYS A 552 7.21 3.18 -37.22
N ASN A 553 7.77 3.15 -36.06
CA ASN A 553 9.11 3.65 -35.79
C ASN A 553 10.15 2.52 -36.01
N ARG A 554 11.42 2.87 -35.92
CA ARG A 554 12.51 1.89 -36.12
C ARG A 554 12.51 0.76 -35.09
N PHE A 555 12.23 1.08 -33.83
CA PHE A 555 12.33 0.14 -32.71
C PHE A 555 10.99 -0.24 -32.12
N ASN A 556 9.94 0.58 -32.30
CA ASN A 556 8.61 0.33 -31.77
C ASN A 556 7.51 0.75 -32.75
N ASN A 557 6.28 0.31 -32.47
CA ASN A 557 5.10 0.83 -33.11
C ASN A 557 4.26 1.57 -32.08
N GLU A 558 3.67 2.69 -32.46
CA GLU A 558 2.83 3.53 -31.62
C GLU A 558 1.41 3.59 -32.22
N ILE A 559 0.42 3.25 -31.41
CA ILE A 559 -0.99 3.43 -31.75
C ILE A 559 -1.52 4.57 -30.87
N LYS A 560 -1.92 5.67 -31.49
CA LYS A 560 -2.59 6.77 -30.81
C LYS A 560 -4.07 6.78 -31.18
N ILE A 561 -4.94 6.67 -30.18
CA ILE A 561 -6.40 6.66 -30.36
C ILE A 561 -6.96 7.86 -29.60
N ASN A 562 -7.69 8.72 -30.29
CA ASN A 562 -8.39 9.85 -29.70
C ASN A 562 -9.91 9.64 -29.93
N TYR A 563 -10.66 9.65 -28.85
CA TYR A 563 -12.10 9.58 -28.89
C TYR A 563 -12.72 10.43 -27.78
N ARG A 564 -14.01 10.75 -27.93
CA ARG A 564 -14.79 11.45 -26.93
C ARG A 564 -16.00 10.60 -26.57
N LEU A 565 -16.19 10.37 -25.27
CA LEU A 565 -17.34 9.67 -24.75
C LEU A 565 -18.18 10.65 -23.94
N LYS A 566 -19.45 10.83 -24.32
CA LYS A 566 -20.38 11.64 -23.56
C LYS A 566 -20.89 10.86 -22.36
N VAL A 567 -20.65 11.38 -21.18
CA VAL A 567 -21.09 10.77 -19.92
C VAL A 567 -21.92 11.75 -19.09
N PRO A 568 -22.87 11.28 -18.26
CA PRO A 568 -23.58 12.14 -17.33
C PRO A 568 -22.62 12.84 -16.38
N LYS A 569 -22.83 14.12 -16.12
CA LYS A 569 -21.95 14.93 -15.27
C LYS A 569 -21.99 14.53 -13.79
N ASP A 570 -23.07 13.91 -13.35
CA ASP A 570 -23.31 13.46 -11.98
C ASP A 570 -24.40 12.37 -11.94
N ILE A 571 -24.62 11.81 -10.75
CA ILE A 571 -25.58 10.73 -10.53
C ILE A 571 -27.02 11.17 -10.82
N GLN A 572 -27.38 12.45 -10.59
CA GLN A 572 -28.71 12.98 -10.86
C GLN A 572 -28.95 13.15 -12.37
N ALA A 573 -27.94 13.61 -13.10
CA ALA A 573 -27.97 13.68 -14.56
C ALA A 573 -28.17 12.28 -15.17
N ARG A 574 -27.50 11.26 -14.61
CA ARG A 574 -27.63 9.87 -15.00
C ARG A 574 -29.03 9.31 -14.74
N LYS A 575 -29.58 9.53 -13.56
CA LYS A 575 -30.97 9.14 -13.23
C LYS A 575 -32.01 9.79 -14.11
N ASN A 576 -31.82 11.05 -14.46
CA ASN A 576 -32.76 11.83 -15.26
C ASN A 576 -32.59 11.65 -16.78
N ASN A 577 -31.46 11.11 -17.22
CA ASN A 577 -31.10 10.86 -18.64
C ASN A 577 -31.36 12.09 -19.56
N ARG A 578 -31.02 13.31 -19.11
CA ARG A 578 -31.21 14.55 -19.86
C ARG A 578 -29.98 14.88 -20.70
N ALA A 579 -30.15 15.15 -21.98
CA ALA A 579 -29.05 15.41 -22.92
C ALA A 579 -28.19 16.63 -22.57
N ASP A 580 -28.75 17.66 -21.93
CA ASP A 580 -28.07 18.87 -21.45
C ASP A 580 -27.22 18.66 -20.18
N SER A 581 -27.29 17.47 -19.59
CA SER A 581 -26.61 17.09 -18.36
C SER A 581 -25.39 16.17 -18.61
N PHE A 582 -24.95 16.06 -19.87
CA PHE A 582 -23.80 15.24 -20.26
C PHE A 582 -22.57 16.15 -20.46
N ILE A 583 -21.40 15.60 -20.13
CA ILE A 583 -20.07 16.19 -20.36
C ILE A 583 -19.24 15.27 -21.26
N ASP A 584 -18.28 15.85 -21.97
CA ASP A 584 -17.33 15.12 -22.83
C ASP A 584 -16.19 14.51 -22.04
#